data_7a74e1c3310599d9b8c0f6c4edb6df02
#
_entry.id   7a74e1c3310599d9b8c0f6c4edb6df02
#
_cell.length_a   1.000
_cell.length_b   1.000
_cell.length_c   1.000
_cell.angle_alpha   90.00
_cell.angle_beta   90.00
_cell.angle_gamma   90.00
#
_symmetry.space_group_name_H-M   'P 1'
#
loop_
_entity.id
_entity.type
_entity.pdbx_description
1 polymer ?
#
loop_
_entity_poly.entity_id
_entity_poly.type
_entity_poly.pdbx_seq_one_letter_code
_entity_poly.pdbx_strand_id
1 'polypeptide(L)'
;MMIEAQSAAVRRAQVEFHNFASLGEPERALRVYAEENARRGTFLRRHLEFAGELSPFLEIGANAGHSAYMLANDFGAEGFASDLSADSLRHGVALVEAWGLEREPVRVAADALHLPFADNSLRCVTAFQMLSQFMNIESVFLEVKRVLMPGGVFVFAEEPVRRQLSLRLYRCPYPETMKPWERKLHEWGLLGYIVQDVIGAEQEESFGIRQNHTMMLADWQELVSRHFASWEYQLFIPERGWGEWVGKRLAGWRLGGTLGAVCKKAGAATADARGLWERLQCPDCGHGLQRGRGGTLGCAGCGYEAALEGGVYNLLRTTDREELYPGDRDDVIDFSVEGHEKRLGEGWYGTEGVYGNKFRWIGAEAGARLQNVRGGEQRLRIRGHAHSRLFEQGGVPRVRVMVNGKAQAQWELTRTGLFILETDLEEAAEYEIQIASGPTWTVPTDDRTFSVNLSMIRLDPMD
;
A
#
# COMPACT_ATOMS: atom_id res chain seq x y z
N MET A 1 -11.68 -8.35 18.23
CA MET A 1 -12.27 -8.53 16.89
C MET A 1 -11.12 -8.49 15.88
N MET A 2 -11.04 -9.42 14.97
CA MET A 2 -10.03 -9.32 13.91
C MET A 2 -10.52 -8.26 12.94
N ILE A 3 -9.70 -7.21 12.70
CA ILE A 3 -9.94 -6.27 11.61
C ILE A 3 -10.06 -7.10 10.34
N GLU A 4 -11.06 -6.84 9.52
CA GLU A 4 -11.15 -7.51 8.22
C GLU A 4 -9.86 -7.24 7.46
N ALA A 5 -9.13 -8.30 7.13
CA ALA A 5 -7.81 -8.23 6.48
C ALA A 5 -7.84 -7.49 5.13
N GLN A 6 -9.02 -7.17 4.63
CA GLN A 6 -9.25 -6.46 3.37
C GLN A 6 -9.80 -5.05 3.53
N SER A 7 -9.93 -4.53 4.77
CA SER A 7 -10.42 -3.15 4.93
C SER A 7 -9.48 -2.17 4.21
N ALA A 8 -10.03 -1.12 3.62
CA ALA A 8 -9.27 -0.10 2.92
C ALA A 8 -8.22 0.54 3.85
N ALA A 9 -8.54 0.72 5.13
CA ALA A 9 -7.61 1.25 6.13
C ALA A 9 -6.38 0.37 6.33
N VAL A 10 -6.55 -0.94 6.41
CA VAL A 10 -5.43 -1.88 6.58
C VAL A 10 -4.57 -1.91 5.32
N ARG A 11 -5.17 -1.94 4.14
CA ARG A 11 -4.43 -1.91 2.86
C ARG A 11 -3.67 -0.60 2.68
N ARG A 12 -4.28 0.55 2.98
CA ARG A 12 -3.59 1.85 2.97
C ARG A 12 -2.39 1.86 3.91
N ALA A 13 -2.57 1.42 5.16
CA ALA A 13 -1.49 1.36 6.14
C ALA A 13 -0.33 0.47 5.67
N GLN A 14 -0.62 -0.63 4.98
CA GLN A 14 0.39 -1.51 4.41
C GLN A 14 1.18 -0.81 3.29
N VAL A 15 0.50 -0.15 2.35
CA VAL A 15 1.16 0.63 1.28
C VAL A 15 2.07 1.69 1.89
N GLU A 16 1.58 2.47 2.83
CA GLU A 16 2.36 3.53 3.48
C GLU A 16 3.55 2.99 4.27
N PHE A 17 3.41 1.83 4.90
CA PHE A 17 4.52 1.17 5.60
C PHE A 17 5.63 0.72 4.63
N HIS A 18 5.29 0.10 3.51
CA HIS A 18 6.27 -0.29 2.50
C HIS A 18 6.97 0.93 1.90
N ASN A 19 6.24 2.01 1.71
CA ASN A 19 6.78 3.27 1.19
C ASN A 19 7.69 3.96 2.18
N PHE A 20 7.43 3.85 3.49
CA PHE A 20 8.21 4.50 4.53
C PHE A 20 9.72 4.20 4.41
N ALA A 21 10.08 2.94 4.18
CA ALA A 21 11.46 2.53 4.01
C ALA A 21 12.14 3.11 2.76
N SER A 22 11.37 3.42 1.71
CA SER A 22 11.88 3.97 0.45
C SER A 22 11.85 5.50 0.44
N LEU A 23 10.80 6.10 0.96
CA LEU A 23 10.55 7.54 0.91
C LEU A 23 11.29 8.32 1.99
N GLY A 24 11.71 7.67 3.07
CA GLY A 24 12.59 8.26 4.09
C GLY A 24 14.00 8.59 3.58
N GLU A 25 14.39 7.98 2.43
CA GLU A 25 15.66 8.21 1.76
C GLU A 25 15.41 8.56 0.28
N PRO A 26 15.15 9.84 -0.08
CA PRO A 26 14.73 10.23 -1.42
C PRO A 26 15.63 9.75 -2.55
N GLU A 27 16.96 9.85 -2.38
CA GLU A 27 17.91 9.38 -3.39
C GLU A 27 17.87 7.87 -3.60
N ARG A 28 17.62 7.11 -2.54
CA ARG A 28 17.44 5.67 -2.62
C ARG A 28 16.15 5.33 -3.34
N ALA A 29 15.05 6.04 -3.03
CA ALA A 29 13.78 5.86 -3.71
C ALA A 29 13.92 6.08 -5.22
N LEU A 30 14.57 7.17 -5.64
CA LEU A 30 14.80 7.46 -7.05
C LEU A 30 15.58 6.35 -7.76
N ARG A 31 16.62 5.81 -7.13
CA ARG A 31 17.40 4.67 -7.70
C ARG A 31 16.54 3.41 -7.82
N VAL A 32 15.80 3.05 -6.77
CA VAL A 32 14.93 1.87 -6.77
C VAL A 32 13.88 1.98 -7.87
N TYR A 33 13.21 3.13 -7.98
CA TYR A 33 12.18 3.37 -9.01
C TYR A 33 12.77 3.34 -10.44
N ALA A 34 13.97 3.87 -10.62
CA ALA A 34 14.64 3.79 -11.92
C ALA A 34 14.98 2.34 -12.31
N GLU A 35 15.47 1.52 -11.36
CA GLU A 35 15.72 0.10 -11.58
C GLU A 35 14.45 -0.69 -11.88
N GLU A 36 13.37 -0.41 -11.15
CA GLU A 36 12.06 -1.02 -11.40
C GLU A 36 11.53 -0.67 -12.79
N ASN A 37 11.59 0.61 -13.17
CA ASN A 37 11.16 1.06 -14.49
C ASN A 37 11.98 0.43 -15.61
N ALA A 38 13.30 0.25 -15.42
CA ALA A 38 14.14 -0.43 -16.40
C ALA A 38 13.72 -1.90 -16.62
N ARG A 39 13.39 -2.63 -15.55
CA ARG A 39 12.89 -4.02 -15.62
C ARG A 39 11.50 -4.08 -16.24
N ARG A 40 10.57 -3.27 -15.75
CA ARG A 40 9.16 -3.22 -16.20
C ARG A 40 9.06 -2.76 -17.66
N GLY A 41 9.83 -1.75 -18.03
CA GLY A 41 9.91 -1.27 -19.41
C GLY A 41 10.50 -2.34 -20.37
N THR A 42 11.50 -3.09 -19.95
CA THR A 42 12.05 -4.20 -20.72
C THR A 42 11.03 -5.31 -20.93
N PHE A 43 10.27 -5.65 -19.90
CA PHE A 43 9.17 -6.62 -19.99
C PHE A 43 8.09 -6.16 -20.96
N LEU A 44 7.62 -4.92 -20.83
CA LEU A 44 6.61 -4.34 -21.72
C LEU A 44 7.07 -4.30 -23.17
N ARG A 45 8.31 -3.85 -23.46
CA ARG A 45 8.83 -3.81 -24.83
C ARG A 45 8.88 -5.19 -25.48
N ARG A 46 9.18 -6.23 -24.70
CA ARG A 46 9.20 -7.61 -25.20
C ARG A 46 7.82 -8.12 -25.64
N HIS A 47 6.76 -7.67 -24.94
CA HIS A 47 5.40 -8.11 -25.18
C HIS A 47 4.54 -7.05 -25.89
N LEU A 48 5.16 -6.00 -26.43
CA LEU A 48 4.44 -4.84 -26.99
C LEU A 48 3.61 -5.23 -28.23
N GLU A 49 4.13 -6.15 -29.06
CA GLU A 49 3.39 -6.66 -30.22
C GLU A 49 2.11 -7.37 -29.81
N PHE A 50 2.17 -8.18 -28.76
CA PHE A 50 0.99 -8.84 -28.20
C PHE A 50 0.06 -7.85 -27.50
N ALA A 51 0.59 -6.91 -26.71
CA ALA A 51 -0.19 -5.91 -25.98
C ALA A 51 -0.90 -4.95 -26.93
N GLY A 52 -0.22 -4.49 -27.97
CA GLY A 52 -0.73 -3.49 -28.89
C GLY A 52 -0.70 -2.06 -28.32
N GLU A 53 -1.72 -1.28 -28.60
CA GLU A 53 -1.85 0.10 -28.13
C GLU A 53 -2.10 0.14 -26.62
N LEU A 54 -1.32 0.97 -25.90
CA LEU A 54 -1.43 1.11 -24.44
C LEU A 54 -2.33 2.26 -23.99
N SER A 55 -2.63 3.23 -24.87
CA SER A 55 -3.48 4.39 -24.52
C SER A 55 -4.97 4.12 -24.76
N PRO A 56 -5.84 4.51 -23.83
CA PRO A 56 -5.54 5.03 -22.50
C PRO A 56 -5.20 3.92 -21.51
N PHE A 57 -4.21 4.18 -20.65
CA PHE A 57 -3.81 3.23 -19.62
C PHE A 57 -4.29 3.59 -18.21
N LEU A 58 -4.27 2.61 -17.31
CA LEU A 58 -4.40 2.77 -15.86
C LEU A 58 -3.32 1.91 -15.19
N GLU A 59 -2.48 2.48 -14.37
CA GLU A 59 -1.67 1.73 -13.40
C GLU A 59 -2.42 1.67 -12.06
N ILE A 60 -2.66 0.47 -11.54
CA ILE A 60 -3.23 0.22 -10.22
C ILE A 60 -2.12 -0.18 -9.23
N GLY A 61 -2.19 0.33 -7.99
CA GLY A 61 -1.12 0.18 -7.01
C GLY A 61 0.16 0.91 -7.44
N ALA A 62 -0.01 2.11 -7.99
CA ALA A 62 1.05 2.86 -8.63
C ALA A 62 2.10 3.44 -7.67
N ASN A 63 1.83 3.43 -6.35
CA ASN A 63 2.70 4.04 -5.35
C ASN A 63 2.95 5.54 -5.68
N ALA A 64 4.19 5.94 -5.96
CA ALA A 64 4.50 7.28 -6.44
C ALA A 64 4.18 7.49 -7.95
N GLY A 65 3.67 6.48 -8.63
CA GLY A 65 3.33 6.55 -10.04
C GLY A 65 4.54 6.41 -10.99
N HIS A 66 5.70 5.99 -10.50
CA HIS A 66 6.94 5.95 -11.29
C HIS A 66 6.80 5.12 -12.57
N SER A 67 6.07 4.01 -12.58
CA SER A 67 5.84 3.23 -13.80
C SER A 67 4.78 3.83 -14.70
N ALA A 68 3.78 4.54 -14.17
CA ALA A 68 2.85 5.32 -14.99
C ALA A 68 3.58 6.46 -15.72
N TYR A 69 4.55 7.11 -15.08
CA TYR A 69 5.42 8.08 -15.76
C TYR A 69 6.27 7.43 -16.84
N MET A 70 6.80 6.22 -16.62
CA MET A 70 7.50 5.46 -17.67
C MET A 70 6.56 5.16 -18.86
N LEU A 71 5.31 4.74 -18.60
CA LEU A 71 4.32 4.53 -19.66
C LEU A 71 4.07 5.80 -20.45
N ALA A 72 3.96 6.95 -19.78
CA ALA A 72 3.71 8.23 -20.42
C ALA A 72 4.91 8.73 -21.26
N ASN A 73 6.14 8.59 -20.75
CA ASN A 73 7.33 9.17 -21.38
C ASN A 73 8.04 8.21 -22.33
N ASP A 74 8.22 6.93 -21.97
CA ASP A 74 8.94 5.94 -22.77
C ASP A 74 8.07 5.30 -23.86
N PHE A 75 6.74 5.16 -23.61
CA PHE A 75 5.80 4.54 -24.54
C PHE A 75 4.84 5.54 -25.17
N GLY A 76 4.90 6.82 -24.78
CA GLY A 76 4.04 7.87 -25.31
C GLY A 76 2.55 7.70 -24.97
N ALA A 77 2.22 6.87 -23.99
CA ALA A 77 0.84 6.57 -23.63
C ALA A 77 0.23 7.66 -22.74
N GLU A 78 -1.08 7.87 -22.87
CA GLU A 78 -1.85 8.74 -21.98
C GLU A 78 -2.66 7.88 -21.00
N GLY A 79 -2.79 8.32 -19.73
CA GLY A 79 -3.56 7.53 -18.78
C GLY A 79 -3.49 8.03 -17.35
N PHE A 80 -3.68 7.07 -16.45
CA PHE A 80 -3.86 7.33 -15.03
C PHE A 80 -2.87 6.53 -14.19
N ALA A 81 -2.38 7.15 -13.10
CA ALA A 81 -1.71 6.48 -12.00
C ALA A 81 -2.70 6.40 -10.82
N SER A 82 -3.00 5.19 -10.36
CA SER A 82 -3.95 4.99 -9.26
C SER A 82 -3.32 4.21 -8.12
N ASP A 83 -3.54 4.69 -6.91
CA ASP A 83 -3.19 4.01 -5.66
C ASP A 83 -4.27 4.25 -4.61
N LEU A 84 -4.35 3.39 -3.61
CA LEU A 84 -5.24 3.59 -2.47
C LEU A 84 -4.77 4.75 -1.58
N SER A 85 -3.45 5.00 -1.55
CA SER A 85 -2.85 6.10 -0.83
C SER A 85 -2.67 7.34 -1.72
N ALA A 86 -3.48 8.37 -1.49
CA ALA A 86 -3.30 9.68 -2.13
C ALA A 86 -1.94 10.28 -1.78
N ASP A 87 -1.44 10.03 -0.57
CA ASP A 87 -0.18 10.55 -0.11
C ASP A 87 1.00 9.93 -0.86
N SER A 88 0.94 8.63 -1.16
CA SER A 88 1.94 7.98 -2.01
C SER A 88 1.99 8.58 -3.40
N LEU A 89 0.84 8.85 -4.01
CA LEU A 89 0.76 9.50 -5.33
C LEU A 89 1.29 10.93 -5.34
N ARG A 90 1.17 11.68 -4.23
CA ARG A 90 1.73 13.05 -4.11
C ARG A 90 3.25 13.07 -4.23
N HIS A 91 3.94 12.00 -3.84
CA HIS A 91 5.38 11.86 -4.07
C HIS A 91 5.74 11.85 -5.57
N GLY A 92 4.83 11.40 -6.41
CA GLY A 92 5.03 11.39 -7.85
C GLY A 92 5.25 12.77 -8.46
N VAL A 93 4.74 13.83 -7.82
CA VAL A 93 4.97 15.21 -8.27
C VAL A 93 6.46 15.54 -8.28
N ALA A 94 7.20 15.10 -7.25
CA ALA A 94 8.64 15.33 -7.18
C ALA A 94 9.44 14.54 -8.23
N LEU A 95 8.91 13.44 -8.76
CA LEU A 95 9.57 12.66 -9.81
C LEU A 95 9.64 13.42 -11.14
N VAL A 96 8.67 14.31 -11.41
CA VAL A 96 8.62 15.13 -12.63
C VAL A 96 9.88 15.98 -12.73
N GLU A 97 10.21 16.70 -11.66
CA GLU A 97 11.40 17.54 -11.60
C GLU A 97 12.69 16.70 -11.57
N ALA A 98 12.73 15.67 -10.71
CA ALA A 98 13.91 14.84 -10.53
C ALA A 98 14.35 14.11 -11.80
N TRP A 99 13.42 13.73 -12.66
CA TRP A 99 13.68 12.99 -13.89
C TRP A 99 13.50 13.84 -15.17
N GLY A 100 13.13 15.10 -15.06
CA GLY A 100 12.89 15.98 -16.21
C GLY A 100 11.80 15.46 -17.15
N LEU A 101 10.67 15.00 -16.59
CA LEU A 101 9.60 14.36 -17.34
C LEU A 101 8.74 15.40 -18.06
N GLU A 102 8.34 15.09 -19.30
CA GLU A 102 7.52 15.98 -20.13
C GLU A 102 6.02 15.65 -20.05
N ARG A 103 5.69 14.39 -19.75
CA ARG A 103 4.31 13.89 -19.72
C ARG A 103 3.97 13.34 -18.34
N GLU A 104 2.80 13.74 -17.86
CA GLU A 104 2.29 13.31 -16.56
C GLU A 104 1.00 12.50 -16.73
N PRO A 105 0.89 11.34 -16.05
CA PRO A 105 -0.39 10.66 -15.90
C PRO A 105 -1.30 11.45 -14.95
N VAL A 106 -2.61 11.30 -15.09
CA VAL A 106 -3.56 11.82 -14.10
C VAL A 106 -3.49 10.95 -12.85
N ARG A 107 -3.21 11.56 -11.71
CA ARG A 107 -3.09 10.84 -10.43
C ARG A 107 -4.43 10.78 -9.72
N VAL A 108 -4.88 9.57 -9.37
CA VAL A 108 -6.21 9.29 -8.80
C VAL A 108 -6.06 8.34 -7.60
N ALA A 109 -6.40 8.80 -6.40
CA ALA A 109 -6.54 7.86 -5.28
C ALA A 109 -7.84 7.07 -5.45
N ALA A 110 -7.72 5.75 -5.55
CA ALA A 110 -8.86 4.84 -5.74
C ALA A 110 -8.56 3.44 -5.21
N ASP A 111 -9.62 2.72 -4.85
CA ASP A 111 -9.53 1.31 -4.50
C ASP A 111 -9.54 0.44 -5.75
N ALA A 112 -8.55 -0.45 -5.89
CA ALA A 112 -8.47 -1.41 -6.99
C ALA A 112 -9.66 -2.40 -7.05
N LEU A 113 -10.41 -2.52 -5.96
CA LEU A 113 -11.65 -3.30 -5.91
C LEU A 113 -12.88 -2.50 -6.38
N HIS A 114 -12.75 -1.18 -6.52
CA HIS A 114 -13.83 -0.27 -6.91
C HIS A 114 -13.25 0.90 -7.72
N LEU A 115 -12.83 0.62 -8.93
CA LEU A 115 -12.17 1.60 -9.80
C LEU A 115 -13.19 2.65 -10.32
N PRO A 116 -12.90 3.95 -10.18
CA PRO A 116 -13.79 5.03 -10.62
C PRO A 116 -13.71 5.27 -12.14
N PHE A 117 -13.85 4.20 -12.92
CA PHE A 117 -13.76 4.21 -14.37
C PHE A 117 -14.97 3.50 -14.99
N ALA A 118 -15.43 4.04 -16.12
CA ALA A 118 -16.51 3.47 -16.90
C ALA A 118 -16.17 2.05 -17.39
N ASP A 119 -17.20 1.24 -17.56
CA ASP A 119 -17.06 -0.07 -18.20
C ASP A 119 -16.48 0.08 -19.61
N ASN A 120 -15.58 -0.83 -19.97
CA ASN A 120 -14.97 -0.85 -21.30
C ASN A 120 -14.40 0.52 -21.72
N SER A 121 -13.61 1.14 -20.83
CA SER A 121 -13.08 2.49 -21.05
C SER A 121 -11.56 2.56 -21.22
N LEU A 122 -10.82 1.51 -20.87
CA LEU A 122 -9.36 1.52 -20.86
C LEU A 122 -8.78 0.47 -21.80
N ARG A 123 -7.72 0.82 -22.52
CA ARG A 123 -6.97 -0.09 -23.39
C ARG A 123 -6.03 -0.99 -22.62
N CYS A 124 -5.38 -0.43 -21.62
CA CYS A 124 -4.37 -1.10 -20.84
C CYS A 124 -4.60 -0.85 -19.36
N VAL A 125 -4.53 -1.89 -18.55
CA VAL A 125 -4.39 -1.78 -17.10
C VAL A 125 -3.07 -2.44 -16.73
N THR A 126 -2.29 -1.79 -15.88
CA THR A 126 -1.03 -2.35 -15.36
C THR A 126 -1.08 -2.50 -13.84
N ALA A 127 -0.42 -3.54 -13.31
CA ALA A 127 -0.27 -3.80 -11.89
C ALA A 127 1.11 -4.39 -11.61
N PHE A 128 1.93 -3.72 -10.82
CA PHE A 128 3.28 -4.19 -10.53
C PHE A 128 3.42 -4.46 -9.03
N GLN A 129 3.75 -5.71 -8.67
CA GLN A 129 4.03 -6.12 -7.29
C GLN A 129 2.90 -5.79 -6.29
N MET A 130 1.64 -5.88 -6.71
CA MET A 130 0.51 -5.49 -5.87
C MET A 130 -0.59 -6.55 -5.73
N LEU A 131 -0.77 -7.46 -6.71
CA LEU A 131 -1.87 -8.43 -6.69
C LEU A 131 -1.77 -9.41 -5.52
N SER A 132 -0.55 -9.81 -5.18
CA SER A 132 -0.28 -10.69 -4.03
C SER A 132 -0.68 -10.10 -2.67
N GLN A 133 -0.92 -8.79 -2.60
CA GLN A 133 -1.37 -8.12 -1.38
C GLN A 133 -2.88 -8.28 -1.12
N PHE A 134 -3.64 -8.80 -2.08
CA PHE A 134 -5.08 -9.03 -1.94
C PHE A 134 -5.37 -10.45 -1.47
N MET A 135 -6.25 -10.59 -0.49
CA MET A 135 -6.76 -11.91 -0.06
C MET A 135 -7.56 -12.59 -1.17
N ASN A 136 -8.31 -11.81 -1.94
CA ASN A 136 -9.06 -12.26 -3.10
C ASN A 136 -8.58 -11.53 -4.36
N ILE A 137 -7.56 -12.09 -5.01
CA ILE A 137 -7.00 -11.53 -6.25
C ILE A 137 -8.05 -11.54 -7.38
N GLU A 138 -8.96 -12.52 -7.39
CA GLU A 138 -10.00 -12.64 -8.42
C GLU A 138 -10.91 -11.41 -8.46
N SER A 139 -11.19 -10.78 -7.31
CA SER A 139 -11.97 -9.54 -7.27
C SER A 139 -11.30 -8.40 -8.03
N VAL A 140 -9.96 -8.29 -7.95
CA VAL A 140 -9.20 -7.31 -8.74
C VAL A 140 -9.27 -7.66 -10.23
N PHE A 141 -9.16 -8.93 -10.60
CA PHE A 141 -9.29 -9.38 -12.00
C PHE A 141 -10.65 -9.04 -12.59
N LEU A 142 -11.72 -9.20 -11.82
CA LEU A 142 -13.08 -8.87 -12.25
C LEU A 142 -13.23 -7.36 -12.49
N GLU A 143 -12.69 -6.54 -11.61
CA GLU A 143 -12.77 -5.08 -11.73
C GLU A 143 -11.90 -4.56 -12.87
N VAL A 144 -10.69 -5.08 -13.03
CA VAL A 144 -9.84 -4.82 -14.20
C VAL A 144 -10.54 -5.21 -15.49
N LYS A 145 -11.16 -6.39 -15.54
CA LYS A 145 -11.90 -6.85 -16.71
C LYS A 145 -13.10 -5.96 -17.02
N ARG A 146 -13.77 -5.41 -16.00
CA ARG A 146 -14.89 -4.46 -16.18
C ARG A 146 -14.42 -3.21 -16.91
N VAL A 147 -13.35 -2.57 -16.46
CA VAL A 147 -12.86 -1.32 -17.02
C VAL A 147 -12.14 -1.47 -18.37
N LEU A 148 -11.55 -2.63 -18.64
CA LEU A 148 -10.87 -2.90 -19.91
C LEU A 148 -11.87 -2.97 -21.08
N MET A 149 -11.54 -2.33 -22.20
CA MET A 149 -12.23 -2.49 -23.50
C MET A 149 -12.13 -3.93 -23.99
N PRO A 150 -13.05 -4.37 -24.88
CA PRO A 150 -12.84 -5.58 -25.67
C PRO A 150 -11.48 -5.52 -26.40
N GLY A 151 -10.69 -6.59 -26.33
CA GLY A 151 -9.33 -6.62 -26.88
C GLY A 151 -8.28 -5.82 -26.09
N GLY A 152 -8.67 -5.16 -25.01
CA GLY A 152 -7.74 -4.48 -24.11
C GLY A 152 -6.89 -5.45 -23.30
N VAL A 153 -5.81 -4.98 -22.72
CA VAL A 153 -4.80 -5.80 -22.04
C VAL A 153 -4.65 -5.47 -20.57
N PHE A 154 -4.50 -6.53 -19.76
CA PHE A 154 -4.05 -6.44 -18.39
C PHE A 154 -2.60 -6.90 -18.31
N VAL A 155 -1.72 -6.04 -17.87
CA VAL A 155 -0.30 -6.31 -17.70
C VAL A 155 0.01 -6.33 -16.22
N PHE A 156 0.49 -7.45 -15.70
CA PHE A 156 0.98 -7.47 -14.33
C PHE A 156 2.37 -8.13 -14.29
N ALA A 157 3.20 -7.69 -13.36
CA ALA A 157 4.53 -8.27 -13.20
C ALA A 157 5.03 -8.17 -11.76
N GLU A 158 6.13 -8.89 -11.49
CA GLU A 158 6.79 -8.97 -10.19
C GLU A 158 5.93 -9.66 -9.12
N GLU A 159 4.90 -10.45 -9.55
CA GLU A 159 4.06 -11.21 -8.63
C GLU A 159 4.75 -12.51 -8.18
N PRO A 160 4.71 -12.84 -6.88
CA PRO A 160 5.41 -14.00 -6.36
C PRO A 160 4.83 -15.32 -6.88
N VAL A 161 5.73 -16.25 -7.18
CA VAL A 161 5.36 -17.65 -7.52
C VAL A 161 5.95 -18.56 -6.45
N ARG A 162 5.09 -19.36 -5.82
CA ARG A 162 5.49 -20.30 -4.79
C ARG A 162 6.50 -21.32 -5.30
N ARG A 163 7.56 -21.55 -4.54
CA ARG A 163 8.49 -22.67 -4.75
C ARG A 163 7.81 -23.99 -4.40
N GLN A 164 7.92 -24.97 -5.28
CA GLN A 164 7.40 -26.32 -5.00
C GLN A 164 8.34 -27.12 -4.06
N LEU A 165 9.63 -26.78 -4.05
CA LEU A 165 10.63 -27.40 -3.16
C LEU A 165 11.10 -26.35 -2.17
N SER A 166 10.36 -26.14 -1.09
CA SER A 166 10.88 -25.42 0.06
C SER A 166 11.01 -26.42 1.22
N LEU A 167 12.22 -26.71 1.61
CA LEU A 167 12.51 -27.33 2.89
C LEU A 167 12.27 -26.28 3.98
N ARG A 168 11.02 -26.15 4.44
CA ARG A 168 10.69 -25.28 5.59
C ARG A 168 11.22 -25.92 6.88
N LEU A 169 12.51 -25.92 7.04
CA LEU A 169 13.15 -26.51 8.23
C LEU A 169 13.19 -25.58 9.43
N TYR A 170 12.94 -24.27 9.21
CA TYR A 170 13.19 -23.27 10.24
C TYR A 170 12.46 -21.96 9.96
N ARG A 171 11.86 -21.35 10.99
CA ARG A 171 11.34 -19.96 10.90
C ARG A 171 12.46 -19.01 11.27
N CYS A 172 12.88 -18.18 10.34
CA CYS A 172 13.88 -17.17 10.58
C CYS A 172 13.29 -16.01 11.41
N PRO A 173 13.94 -15.57 12.46
CA PRO A 173 13.58 -14.34 13.14
C PRO A 173 13.82 -13.12 12.23
N TYR A 174 13.28 -11.98 12.61
CA TYR A 174 13.60 -10.72 11.93
C TYR A 174 15.11 -10.50 11.83
N PRO A 175 15.59 -9.77 10.78
CA PRO A 175 17.04 -9.50 10.64
C PRO A 175 17.66 -8.94 11.92
N GLU A 176 16.91 -8.14 12.67
CA GLU A 176 17.33 -7.51 13.91
C GLU A 176 17.50 -8.53 15.06
N THR A 177 16.67 -9.56 15.07
CA THR A 177 16.69 -10.61 16.10
C THR A 177 17.50 -11.85 15.70
N MET A 178 18.08 -11.86 14.49
CA MET A 178 18.92 -12.97 14.01
C MET A 178 20.15 -13.18 14.89
N LYS A 179 20.37 -14.44 15.27
CA LYS A 179 21.63 -14.85 15.90
C LYS A 179 22.82 -14.66 14.92
N PRO A 180 24.06 -14.53 15.40
CA PRO A 180 25.22 -14.30 14.52
C PRO A 180 25.38 -15.32 13.39
N TRP A 181 25.08 -16.60 13.63
CA TRP A 181 25.15 -17.64 12.61
C TRP A 181 24.00 -17.56 11.60
N GLU A 182 22.81 -17.14 12.02
CA GLU A 182 21.66 -16.92 11.15
C GLU A 182 21.91 -15.75 10.22
N ARG A 183 22.45 -14.64 10.74
CA ARG A 183 22.83 -13.46 9.97
C ARG A 183 23.87 -13.82 8.90
N LYS A 184 24.89 -14.63 9.26
CA LYS A 184 25.92 -15.08 8.34
C LYS A 184 25.35 -15.96 7.21
N LEU A 185 24.43 -16.84 7.51
CA LEU A 185 23.73 -17.66 6.52
C LEU A 185 22.79 -16.81 5.64
N HIS A 186 22.19 -15.77 6.21
CA HIS A 186 21.37 -14.81 5.47
C HIS A 186 22.22 -14.00 4.47
N GLU A 187 23.37 -13.50 4.91
CA GLU A 187 24.36 -12.79 4.06
C GLU A 187 24.85 -13.67 2.90
N TRP A 188 25.01 -14.97 3.13
CA TRP A 188 25.37 -15.93 2.08
C TRP A 188 24.20 -16.32 1.16
N GLY A 189 22.98 -15.82 1.42
CA GLY A 189 21.78 -16.17 0.67
C GLY A 189 21.26 -17.59 0.93
N LEU A 190 21.86 -18.33 1.85
CA LEU A 190 21.47 -19.71 2.19
C LEU A 190 20.20 -19.74 3.04
N LEU A 191 20.00 -18.80 3.95
CA LEU A 191 18.78 -18.71 4.74
C LEU A 191 17.57 -18.44 3.86
N GLY A 192 17.64 -17.52 2.92
CA GLY A 192 16.58 -17.27 1.96
C GLY A 192 16.25 -18.46 1.05
N TYR A 193 17.15 -19.44 0.95
CA TYR A 193 16.92 -20.69 0.22
C TYR A 193 16.26 -21.77 1.08
N ILE A 194 16.63 -21.86 2.36
CA ILE A 194 16.15 -22.87 3.32
C ILE A 194 14.91 -22.38 4.05
N VAL A 195 14.83 -21.07 4.31
CA VAL A 195 13.83 -20.39 5.12
C VAL A 195 13.13 -19.37 4.24
N GLN A 196 12.10 -19.82 3.59
CA GLN A 196 11.33 -18.96 2.73
C GLN A 196 10.25 -18.21 3.51
N ASP A 197 10.03 -16.95 3.16
CA ASP A 197 8.85 -16.12 3.47
C ASP A 197 8.64 -15.71 4.93
N VAL A 198 9.70 -15.53 5.70
CA VAL A 198 9.49 -15.19 7.10
C VAL A 198 9.40 -13.69 7.34
N ILE A 199 10.16 -12.90 6.59
CA ILE A 199 10.15 -11.44 6.78
C ILE A 199 8.85 -10.82 6.23
N GLY A 200 8.35 -11.32 5.10
CA GLY A 200 7.06 -10.90 4.53
C GLY A 200 5.87 -11.34 5.39
N ALA A 201 5.81 -12.62 5.78
CA ALA A 201 4.71 -13.17 6.54
C ALA A 201 4.48 -12.48 7.90
N GLU A 202 5.53 -12.02 8.55
CA GLU A 202 5.40 -11.35 9.85
C GLU A 202 4.95 -9.89 9.74
N GLN A 203 5.33 -9.19 8.67
CA GLN A 203 4.78 -7.86 8.36
C GLN A 203 3.29 -7.93 8.05
N GLU A 204 2.86 -8.96 7.33
CA GLU A 204 1.47 -9.23 6.99
C GLU A 204 0.61 -9.55 8.20
N GLU A 205 1.12 -10.32 9.14
CA GLU A 205 0.43 -10.59 10.39
C GLU A 205 0.16 -9.30 11.19
N SER A 206 1.00 -8.24 11.05
CA SER A 206 0.82 -6.96 11.73
C SER A 206 -0.48 -6.28 11.32
N PHE A 207 -0.92 -6.51 10.09
CA PHE A 207 -2.13 -5.90 9.52
C PHE A 207 -3.28 -6.89 9.37
N GLY A 208 -3.11 -8.15 9.78
CA GLY A 208 -4.09 -9.20 9.50
C GLY A 208 -4.22 -9.54 8.01
N ILE A 209 -3.29 -9.06 7.17
CA ILE A 209 -3.25 -9.36 5.74
C ILE A 209 -2.24 -10.47 5.51
N ARG A 210 -2.65 -11.51 4.81
CA ARG A 210 -1.74 -12.54 4.32
C ARG A 210 -1.47 -12.29 2.85
N GLN A 211 -0.21 -12.04 2.47
CA GLN A 211 0.15 -11.99 1.06
C GLN A 211 0.01 -13.38 0.43
N ASN A 212 -0.45 -13.41 -0.81
CA ASN A 212 -0.65 -14.67 -1.53
C ASN A 212 0.69 -15.22 -2.09
N HIS A 213 1.70 -15.36 -1.24
CA HIS A 213 2.94 -16.07 -1.61
C HIS A 213 2.75 -17.58 -1.80
N THR A 214 1.52 -18.05 -1.63
CA THR A 214 1.19 -19.47 -1.77
C THR A 214 0.80 -19.85 -3.19
N MET A 215 0.57 -18.91 -4.09
CA MET A 215 0.15 -19.18 -5.47
C MET A 215 1.25 -19.84 -6.28
N MET A 216 0.96 -21.01 -6.82
CA MET A 216 1.81 -21.67 -7.79
C MET A 216 1.55 -21.10 -9.19
N LEU A 217 2.44 -21.40 -10.14
CA LEU A 217 2.22 -21.00 -11.53
C LEU A 217 0.88 -21.54 -12.08
N ALA A 218 0.50 -22.74 -11.68
CA ALA A 218 -0.78 -23.34 -12.11
C ALA A 218 -2.00 -22.53 -11.63
N ASP A 219 -1.95 -22.00 -10.39
CA ASP A 219 -3.04 -21.19 -9.84
C ASP A 219 -3.17 -19.87 -10.62
N TRP A 220 -2.05 -19.23 -10.96
CA TRP A 220 -2.02 -18.06 -11.84
C TRP A 220 -2.57 -18.37 -13.24
N GLN A 221 -2.17 -19.50 -13.81
CA GLN A 221 -2.66 -19.95 -15.13
C GLN A 221 -4.17 -20.17 -15.13
N GLU A 222 -4.69 -20.83 -14.10
CA GLU A 222 -6.12 -21.06 -13.95
C GLU A 222 -6.88 -19.75 -13.81
N LEU A 223 -6.42 -18.84 -12.93
CA LEU A 223 -7.06 -17.55 -12.70
C LEU A 223 -7.10 -16.71 -13.99
N VAL A 224 -5.96 -16.58 -14.69
CA VAL A 224 -5.88 -15.84 -15.95
C VAL A 224 -6.79 -16.46 -17.01
N SER A 225 -6.75 -17.77 -17.18
CA SER A 225 -7.53 -18.48 -18.23
C SER A 225 -9.04 -18.40 -17.99
N ARG A 226 -9.47 -18.18 -16.73
CA ARG A 226 -10.89 -18.00 -16.38
C ARG A 226 -11.41 -16.63 -16.84
N HIS A 227 -10.56 -15.61 -16.86
CA HIS A 227 -10.98 -14.23 -17.08
C HIS A 227 -10.56 -13.64 -18.41
N PHE A 228 -9.47 -14.13 -19.03
CA PHE A 228 -8.89 -13.59 -20.25
C PHE A 228 -8.83 -14.63 -21.38
N ALA A 229 -8.98 -14.17 -22.61
CA ALA A 229 -9.06 -15.04 -23.79
C ALA A 229 -7.69 -15.59 -24.23
N SER A 230 -6.64 -14.81 -24.04
CA SER A 230 -5.27 -15.21 -24.35
C SER A 230 -4.29 -14.46 -23.46
N TRP A 231 -3.10 -14.99 -23.27
CA TRP A 231 -2.08 -14.38 -22.46
C TRP A 231 -0.68 -14.90 -22.80
N GLU A 232 0.29 -14.03 -22.59
CA GLU A 232 1.71 -14.35 -22.61
C GLU A 232 2.29 -14.13 -21.23
N TYR A 233 3.29 -14.91 -20.84
CA TYR A 233 3.91 -14.75 -19.54
C TYR A 233 5.41 -15.01 -19.56
N GLN A 234 6.10 -14.45 -18.57
CA GLN A 234 7.50 -14.67 -18.31
C GLN A 234 7.73 -14.91 -16.83
N LEU A 235 8.56 -15.90 -16.50
CA LEU A 235 9.06 -16.10 -15.15
C LEU A 235 10.43 -15.41 -15.02
N PHE A 236 10.56 -14.62 -13.95
CA PHE A 236 11.80 -14.00 -13.55
C PHE A 236 12.38 -14.75 -12.35
N ILE A 237 13.61 -15.22 -12.50
CA ILE A 237 14.29 -15.99 -11.48
C ILE A 237 15.39 -15.09 -10.91
N PRO A 238 15.52 -14.99 -9.57
CA PRO A 238 16.60 -14.20 -8.97
C PRO A 238 17.96 -14.66 -9.47
N GLU A 239 18.78 -13.74 -9.98
CA GLU A 239 20.10 -14.00 -10.56
C GLU A 239 21.17 -14.44 -9.55
N ARG A 240 20.83 -14.72 -8.30
CA ARG A 240 21.82 -15.05 -7.26
C ARG A 240 22.32 -16.50 -7.39
N GLY A 241 23.53 -16.61 -7.88
CA GLY A 241 24.55 -17.64 -7.60
C GLY A 241 24.37 -19.04 -8.22
N TRP A 242 23.17 -19.54 -8.40
CA TRP A 242 22.93 -20.90 -8.93
C TRP A 242 22.00 -20.91 -10.16
N GLY A 243 21.32 -19.81 -10.43
CA GLY A 243 20.33 -19.72 -11.51
C GLY A 243 20.94 -19.77 -12.90
N GLU A 244 22.13 -19.23 -13.09
CA GLU A 244 22.84 -19.28 -14.39
C GLU A 244 23.33 -20.68 -14.72
N TRP A 245 23.75 -21.44 -13.72
CA TRP A 245 24.36 -22.76 -13.91
C TRP A 245 23.33 -23.87 -14.15
N VAL A 246 22.15 -23.78 -13.53
CA VAL A 246 21.12 -24.82 -13.60
C VAL A 246 20.22 -24.70 -14.84
N GLY A 247 20.40 -23.66 -15.65
CA GLY A 247 19.70 -23.44 -16.91
C GLY A 247 18.20 -23.17 -16.76
N LYS A 248 17.68 -22.29 -17.62
CA LYS A 248 16.29 -21.82 -17.62
C LYS A 248 15.19 -22.92 -17.61
N ARG A 249 15.51 -24.16 -17.98
CA ARG A 249 14.58 -25.29 -17.97
C ARG A 249 14.33 -25.91 -16.59
N LEU A 250 15.36 -26.01 -15.74
CA LEU A 250 15.23 -26.50 -14.35
C LEU A 250 14.73 -25.41 -13.41
N ALA A 251 15.09 -24.15 -13.68
CA ALA A 251 14.63 -23.00 -12.92
C ALA A 251 13.11 -22.78 -13.06
N GLY A 252 12.55 -22.99 -14.25
CA GLY A 252 11.10 -23.01 -14.45
C GLY A 252 10.40 -24.14 -13.68
N TRP A 253 11.19 -25.13 -13.25
CA TRP A 253 10.63 -26.33 -12.67
C TRP A 253 10.46 -26.28 -11.16
N ARG A 254 10.88 -25.24 -10.40
CA ARG A 254 10.50 -25.30 -8.94
C ARG A 254 11.32 -24.39 -7.99
N LEU A 255 12.07 -23.41 -8.48
CA LEU A 255 12.91 -22.61 -7.58
C LEU A 255 12.25 -21.31 -7.05
N GLY A 256 11.03 -21.03 -7.45
CA GLY A 256 10.37 -19.76 -7.15
C GLY A 256 10.90 -18.61 -8.03
N GLY A 257 10.35 -17.45 -7.86
CA GLY A 257 10.64 -16.28 -8.65
C GLY A 257 9.43 -15.35 -8.68
N THR A 258 9.40 -14.45 -9.64
CA THR A 258 8.24 -13.63 -9.90
C THR A 258 7.68 -13.89 -11.30
N LEU A 259 6.38 -13.70 -11.45
CA LEU A 259 5.64 -13.83 -12.69
C LEU A 259 5.37 -12.43 -13.26
N GLY A 260 5.58 -12.28 -14.57
CA GLY A 260 4.99 -11.21 -15.37
C GLY A 260 4.09 -11.81 -16.43
N ALA A 261 2.94 -11.21 -16.68
CA ALA A 261 1.99 -11.63 -17.68
C ALA A 261 1.32 -10.44 -18.38
N VAL A 262 0.97 -10.67 -19.66
CA VAL A 262 0.14 -9.80 -20.48
C VAL A 262 -1.09 -10.59 -20.90
N CYS A 263 -2.25 -10.18 -20.43
CA CYS A 263 -3.50 -10.89 -20.56
C CYS A 263 -4.47 -10.09 -21.42
N LYS A 264 -5.04 -10.67 -22.47
CA LYS A 264 -5.93 -10.00 -23.42
C LYS A 264 -7.40 -10.34 -23.14
N LYS A 265 -8.23 -9.31 -22.96
CA LYS A 265 -9.68 -9.47 -22.85
C LYS A 265 -10.28 -9.92 -24.17
N ALA A 266 -11.29 -10.79 -24.13
CA ALA A 266 -12.02 -11.23 -25.30
C ALA A 266 -12.66 -10.05 -26.07
N GLY A 267 -12.76 -10.20 -27.39
CA GLY A 267 -13.35 -9.22 -28.30
C GLY A 267 -12.33 -8.46 -29.13
N ALA A 268 -12.82 -7.76 -30.13
CA ALA A 268 -12.00 -6.92 -30.99
C ALA A 268 -11.89 -5.48 -30.42
N ALA A 269 -10.72 -4.92 -30.52
CA ALA A 269 -10.50 -3.52 -30.14
C ALA A 269 -11.32 -2.61 -31.09
N THR A 270 -12.17 -1.78 -30.54
CA THR A 270 -12.93 -0.77 -31.25
C THR A 270 -12.34 0.61 -31.04
N ALA A 271 -12.48 1.50 -32.01
CA ALA A 271 -12.15 2.90 -31.82
C ALA A 271 -13.04 3.49 -30.72
N ASP A 272 -12.45 4.25 -29.82
CA ASP A 272 -13.17 4.93 -28.74
C ASP A 272 -12.82 6.42 -28.78
N ALA A 273 -13.83 7.24 -29.07
CA ALA A 273 -13.68 8.69 -29.20
C ALA A 273 -13.73 9.44 -27.86
N ARG A 274 -13.95 8.71 -26.73
CA ARG A 274 -13.99 9.35 -25.40
C ARG A 274 -12.64 9.97 -25.04
N GLY A 275 -12.67 11.20 -24.58
CA GLY A 275 -11.52 11.85 -23.99
C GLY A 275 -11.11 11.20 -22.66
N LEU A 276 -9.93 11.52 -22.16
CA LEU A 276 -9.38 10.92 -20.95
C LEU A 276 -10.32 11.12 -19.73
N TRP A 277 -10.87 12.30 -19.56
CA TRP A 277 -11.74 12.66 -18.44
C TRP A 277 -13.14 12.04 -18.50
N GLU A 278 -13.64 11.76 -19.70
CA GLU A 278 -14.94 11.11 -19.92
C GLU A 278 -14.97 9.63 -19.51
N ARG A 279 -13.82 9.09 -19.15
CA ARG A 279 -13.66 7.72 -18.68
C ARG A 279 -13.88 7.58 -17.18
N LEU A 280 -13.86 8.71 -16.45
CA LEU A 280 -14.07 8.72 -15.01
C LEU A 280 -15.55 8.63 -14.64
N GLN A 281 -15.84 7.80 -13.65
CA GLN A 281 -17.16 7.67 -13.05
C GLN A 281 -17.12 8.00 -11.56
N CYS A 282 -18.26 8.45 -11.06
CA CYS A 282 -18.46 8.67 -9.64
C CYS A 282 -18.31 7.35 -8.86
N PRO A 283 -17.45 7.28 -7.85
CA PRO A 283 -17.24 6.05 -7.08
C PRO A 283 -18.48 5.66 -6.25
N ASP A 284 -19.37 6.62 -5.91
CA ASP A 284 -20.56 6.35 -5.12
C ASP A 284 -21.76 5.88 -5.95
N CYS A 285 -22.00 6.45 -7.12
CA CYS A 285 -23.21 6.19 -7.88
C CYS A 285 -23.00 5.75 -9.34
N GLY A 286 -21.77 5.72 -9.83
CA GLY A 286 -21.45 5.25 -11.19
C GLY A 286 -21.74 6.24 -12.32
N HIS A 287 -22.31 7.42 -12.07
CA HIS A 287 -22.50 8.43 -13.12
C HIS A 287 -21.17 9.05 -13.54
N GLY A 288 -21.10 9.54 -14.79
CA GLY A 288 -19.90 10.21 -15.29
C GLY A 288 -19.54 11.46 -14.47
N LEU A 289 -18.27 11.63 -14.19
CA LEU A 289 -17.75 12.81 -13.52
C LEU A 289 -17.53 13.95 -14.51
N GLN A 290 -17.86 15.17 -14.11
CA GLN A 290 -17.67 16.38 -14.91
C GLN A 290 -16.58 17.25 -14.28
N ARG A 291 -15.72 17.82 -15.14
CA ARG A 291 -14.68 18.74 -14.70
C ARG A 291 -15.25 20.15 -14.57
N GLY A 292 -15.32 20.64 -13.32
CA GLY A 292 -15.79 21.97 -12.98
C GLY A 292 -14.70 23.04 -13.08
N ARG A 293 -15.07 24.27 -12.75
CA ARG A 293 -14.13 25.41 -12.65
C ARG A 293 -13.12 25.12 -11.53
N GLY A 294 -11.85 25.44 -11.76
CA GLY A 294 -10.77 25.15 -10.79
C GLY A 294 -10.27 23.71 -10.78
N GLY A 295 -10.74 22.87 -11.72
CA GLY A 295 -10.26 21.50 -11.87
C GLY A 295 -10.95 20.48 -10.97
N THR A 296 -11.95 20.85 -10.18
CA THR A 296 -12.74 19.92 -9.36
C THR A 296 -13.52 18.94 -10.24
N LEU A 297 -13.59 17.68 -9.85
CA LEU A 297 -14.45 16.67 -10.47
C LEU A 297 -15.75 16.56 -9.67
N GLY A 298 -16.89 16.71 -10.33
CA GLY A 298 -18.21 16.68 -9.71
C GLY A 298 -19.15 15.66 -10.34
N CYS A 299 -20.05 15.09 -9.56
CA CYS A 299 -21.11 14.20 -9.99
C CYS A 299 -22.47 14.90 -9.92
N ALA A 300 -23.13 15.08 -11.07
CA ALA A 300 -24.48 15.66 -11.12
C ALA A 300 -25.56 14.71 -10.53
N GLY A 301 -25.25 13.40 -10.43
CA GLY A 301 -26.23 12.41 -9.95
C GLY A 301 -26.37 12.36 -8.43
N CYS A 302 -25.30 12.53 -7.68
CA CYS A 302 -25.32 12.39 -6.20
C CYS A 302 -24.65 13.54 -5.44
N GLY A 303 -24.07 14.53 -6.15
CA GLY A 303 -23.37 15.64 -5.52
C GLY A 303 -21.95 15.31 -5.03
N TYR A 304 -21.39 14.14 -5.38
CA TYR A 304 -20.00 13.80 -5.07
C TYR A 304 -19.04 14.81 -5.69
N GLU A 305 -18.06 15.24 -4.91
CA GLU A 305 -17.01 16.16 -5.37
C GLU A 305 -15.61 15.67 -4.97
N ALA A 306 -14.66 15.88 -5.87
CA ALA A 306 -13.24 15.63 -5.60
C ALA A 306 -12.40 16.81 -6.13
N ALA A 307 -11.76 17.53 -5.22
CA ALA A 307 -10.82 18.58 -5.56
C ALA A 307 -9.46 17.98 -5.99
N LEU A 308 -8.71 18.75 -6.76
CA LEU A 308 -7.30 18.44 -7.05
C LEU A 308 -6.44 18.94 -5.89
N GLU A 309 -5.96 18.02 -5.05
CA GLU A 309 -5.16 18.34 -3.87
C GLU A 309 -3.74 17.77 -4.00
N GLY A 310 -2.72 18.62 -3.97
CA GLY A 310 -1.33 18.19 -4.16
C GLY A 310 -1.10 17.42 -5.46
N GLY A 311 -1.84 17.75 -6.53
CA GLY A 311 -1.76 17.09 -7.82
C GLY A 311 -2.45 15.72 -7.91
N VAL A 312 -3.30 15.36 -6.95
CA VAL A 312 -4.02 14.08 -6.88
C VAL A 312 -5.52 14.33 -6.70
N TYR A 313 -6.35 13.59 -7.43
CA TYR A 313 -7.78 13.51 -7.19
C TYR A 313 -8.07 12.35 -6.23
N ASN A 314 -8.73 12.61 -5.12
CA ASN A 314 -9.19 11.55 -4.23
C ASN A 314 -10.57 11.06 -4.70
N LEU A 315 -10.58 9.99 -5.51
CA LEU A 315 -11.77 9.33 -6.05
C LEU A 315 -12.13 8.04 -5.30
N LEU A 316 -11.83 7.98 -4.01
CA LEU A 316 -12.38 6.96 -3.13
C LEU A 316 -13.88 7.19 -2.93
N ARG A 317 -14.64 6.13 -2.62
CA ARG A 317 -16.01 6.27 -2.15
C ARG A 317 -16.09 7.21 -0.95
N THR A 318 -17.19 7.89 -0.79
CA THR A 318 -17.35 8.82 0.34
C THR A 318 -17.07 8.13 1.68
N THR A 319 -17.57 6.91 1.89
CA THR A 319 -17.34 6.11 3.10
C THR A 319 -15.86 5.80 3.32
N ASP A 320 -15.17 5.36 2.27
CA ASP A 320 -13.73 5.04 2.35
C ASP A 320 -12.89 6.30 2.55
N ARG A 321 -13.28 7.41 1.92
CA ARG A 321 -12.61 8.70 2.08
C ARG A 321 -12.76 9.25 3.49
N GLU A 322 -13.94 9.13 4.10
CA GLU A 322 -14.17 9.50 5.49
C GLU A 322 -13.37 8.62 6.47
N GLU A 323 -13.20 7.35 6.16
CA GLU A 323 -12.38 6.44 6.96
C GLU A 323 -10.87 6.72 6.80
N LEU A 324 -10.40 6.88 5.55
CA LEU A 324 -8.97 6.94 5.26
C LEU A 324 -8.38 8.35 5.37
N TYR A 325 -9.20 9.36 5.10
CA TYR A 325 -8.82 10.77 5.06
C TYR A 325 -9.84 11.63 5.84
N PRO A 326 -10.00 11.39 7.15
CA PRO A 326 -11.02 12.05 7.95
C PRO A 326 -10.80 13.57 8.10
N GLY A 327 -9.60 14.06 7.79
CA GLY A 327 -9.26 15.47 7.92
C GLY A 327 -9.05 15.94 9.38
N ASP A 328 -9.14 17.25 9.60
CA ASP A 328 -9.05 17.85 10.93
C ASP A 328 -10.41 17.76 11.64
N ARG A 329 -10.61 16.69 12.42
CA ARG A 329 -11.84 16.41 13.17
C ARG A 329 -11.53 16.18 14.64
N ASP A 330 -12.48 16.51 15.52
CA ASP A 330 -12.29 16.42 16.96
C ASP A 330 -12.28 14.98 17.51
N ASP A 331 -12.71 14.01 16.71
CA ASP A 331 -12.66 12.55 17.01
C ASP A 331 -11.42 11.86 16.41
N VAL A 332 -10.49 12.61 15.78
CA VAL A 332 -9.31 12.06 15.11
C VAL A 332 -8.07 12.90 15.35
N ILE A 333 -6.96 12.25 15.62
CA ILE A 333 -5.60 12.82 15.55
C ILE A 333 -4.89 12.06 14.42
N ASP A 334 -4.83 12.66 13.23
CA ASP A 334 -4.00 12.22 12.11
C ASP A 334 -2.77 13.12 12.05
N PHE A 335 -1.59 12.58 12.34
CA PHE A 335 -0.35 13.37 12.38
C PHE A 335 0.08 13.89 11.00
N SER A 336 -0.55 13.43 9.92
CA SER A 336 -0.35 13.96 8.56
C SER A 336 -1.17 15.23 8.30
N VAL A 337 -2.17 15.53 9.11
CA VAL A 337 -3.09 16.65 8.94
C VAL A 337 -2.68 17.82 9.86
N GLU A 338 -2.64 19.02 9.34
CA GLU A 338 -2.42 20.24 10.15
C GLU A 338 -3.58 20.46 11.11
N GLY A 339 -3.30 20.98 12.30
CA GLY A 339 -4.31 21.27 13.33
C GLY A 339 -4.48 20.14 14.35
N HIS A 340 -3.89 18.97 14.14
CA HIS A 340 -3.95 17.86 15.11
C HIS A 340 -3.34 18.23 16.49
N GLU A 341 -2.45 19.21 16.53
CA GLU A 341 -1.76 19.66 17.75
C GLU A 341 -2.72 20.12 18.84
N LYS A 342 -3.90 20.62 18.47
CA LYS A 342 -4.93 21.10 19.42
C LYS A 342 -5.43 19.99 20.35
N ARG A 343 -5.29 18.73 19.93
CA ARG A 343 -5.77 17.54 20.65
C ARG A 343 -4.65 16.80 21.38
N LEU A 344 -3.41 17.30 21.28
CA LEU A 344 -2.27 16.71 21.97
C LEU A 344 -2.12 17.30 23.37
N GLY A 345 -1.90 16.44 24.35
CA GLY A 345 -1.42 16.80 25.68
C GLY A 345 0.11 16.82 25.73
N GLU A 346 0.67 16.54 26.91
CA GLU A 346 2.11 16.47 27.12
C GLU A 346 2.70 15.15 26.58
N GLY A 347 4.02 15.09 26.43
CA GLY A 347 4.78 13.86 26.14
C GLY A 347 5.04 13.58 24.66
N TRP A 348 4.64 14.46 23.74
CA TRP A 348 4.87 14.31 22.31
C TRP A 348 6.12 15.05 21.86
N TYR A 349 6.91 14.39 21.01
CA TYR A 349 7.98 15.05 20.26
C TYR A 349 7.44 15.70 18.97
N GLY A 350 8.30 16.39 18.25
CA GLY A 350 7.95 17.03 16.99
C GLY A 350 7.46 16.02 15.94
N THR A 351 6.70 16.51 14.96
CA THR A 351 6.25 15.69 13.82
C THR A 351 7.45 15.32 12.95
N GLU A 352 7.57 14.03 12.66
CA GLU A 352 8.58 13.44 11.79
C GLU A 352 7.90 12.65 10.67
N GLY A 353 8.70 12.16 9.72
CA GLY A 353 8.19 11.43 8.55
C GLY A 353 7.87 12.35 7.39
N VAL A 354 7.41 11.74 6.29
CA VAL A 354 7.14 12.42 5.02
C VAL A 354 5.73 12.10 4.55
N TYR A 355 5.01 13.11 4.10
CA TYR A 355 3.64 13.03 3.57
C TYR A 355 2.72 12.17 4.47
N GLY A 356 1.96 11.23 3.95
CA GLY A 356 1.04 10.36 4.68
C GLY A 356 1.66 9.41 5.71
N ASN A 357 3.00 9.37 5.79
CA ASN A 357 3.74 8.64 6.82
C ASN A 357 4.24 9.55 7.96
N LYS A 358 3.59 10.65 8.22
CA LYS A 358 3.90 11.50 9.36
C LYS A 358 3.51 10.82 10.66
N PHE A 359 4.36 11.01 11.67
CA PHE A 359 4.19 10.43 12.99
C PHE A 359 4.84 11.32 14.05
N ARG A 360 4.52 11.07 15.30
CA ARG A 360 5.24 11.63 16.45
C ARG A 360 5.75 10.52 17.34
N TRP A 361 6.97 10.68 17.78
CA TRP A 361 7.52 9.84 18.85
C TRP A 361 6.94 10.23 20.19
N ILE A 362 6.83 9.25 21.07
CA ILE A 362 6.62 9.47 22.50
C ILE A 362 7.79 8.92 23.30
N GLY A 363 8.00 9.50 24.48
CA GLY A 363 8.88 8.93 25.48
C GLY A 363 8.20 7.77 26.21
N ALA A 364 8.15 7.85 27.54
CA ALA A 364 7.44 6.86 28.34
C ALA A 364 5.92 7.04 28.28
N GLU A 365 5.44 8.26 28.16
CA GLU A 365 4.01 8.60 28.22
C GLU A 365 3.68 9.77 27.29
N ALA A 366 2.44 9.79 26.78
CA ALA A 366 1.88 10.93 26.05
C ALA A 366 0.37 11.03 26.26
N GLY A 367 -0.13 12.27 26.27
CA GLY A 367 -1.54 12.60 26.45
C GLY A 367 -2.22 13.00 25.15
N ALA A 368 -3.50 12.68 25.00
CA ALA A 368 -4.34 13.13 23.89
C ALA A 368 -5.78 13.36 24.38
N ARG A 369 -6.53 14.17 23.63
CA ARG A 369 -7.94 14.44 23.92
C ARG A 369 -8.75 14.35 22.66
N LEU A 370 -9.83 13.56 22.67
CA LEU A 370 -10.77 13.38 21.57
C LEU A 370 -12.19 13.62 22.04
N GLN A 371 -13.03 14.16 21.16
CA GLN A 371 -14.45 14.39 21.42
C GLN A 371 -15.29 13.33 20.73
N ASN A 372 -16.35 12.90 21.38
CA ASN A 372 -17.35 12.01 20.81
C ASN A 372 -18.32 12.82 19.94
N VAL A 373 -17.97 13.03 18.68
CA VAL A 373 -18.77 13.84 17.75
C VAL A 373 -19.97 13.07 17.18
N ARG A 374 -20.00 11.73 17.32
CA ARG A 374 -21.03 10.86 16.76
C ARG A 374 -22.02 10.34 17.77
N GLY A 375 -21.72 10.45 19.07
CA GLY A 375 -22.51 9.88 20.17
C GLY A 375 -22.37 8.36 20.30
N GLY A 376 -22.93 7.79 21.34
CA GLY A 376 -22.89 6.36 21.63
C GLY A 376 -21.51 5.84 22.07
N GLU A 377 -21.41 4.52 22.21
CA GLU A 377 -20.17 3.83 22.52
C GLU A 377 -19.18 3.97 21.37
N GLN A 378 -17.92 4.12 21.71
CA GLN A 378 -16.85 4.34 20.73
C GLN A 378 -15.79 3.25 20.84
N ARG A 379 -15.11 2.99 19.73
CA ARG A 379 -13.86 2.21 19.68
C ARG A 379 -12.68 3.12 19.50
N LEU A 380 -11.78 3.13 20.48
CA LEU A 380 -10.49 3.80 20.34
C LEU A 380 -9.58 2.93 19.47
N ARG A 381 -9.04 3.52 18.40
CA ARG A 381 -8.05 2.89 17.53
C ARG A 381 -6.77 3.72 17.53
N ILE A 382 -5.63 3.06 17.76
CA ILE A 382 -4.30 3.66 17.79
C ILE A 382 -3.43 2.97 16.76
N ARG A 383 -2.90 3.71 15.79
CA ARG A 383 -1.95 3.24 14.80
C ARG A 383 -0.57 3.78 15.10
N GLY A 384 0.43 2.91 15.14
CA GLY A 384 1.80 3.28 15.43
C GLY A 384 2.81 2.28 14.88
N HIS A 385 4.07 2.53 15.15
CA HIS A 385 5.19 1.70 14.72
C HIS A 385 6.14 1.43 15.88
N ALA A 386 6.52 0.17 16.05
CA ALA A 386 7.50 -0.30 17.02
C ALA A 386 8.87 -0.48 16.34
N HIS A 387 9.84 0.34 16.74
CA HIS A 387 11.21 0.26 16.21
C HIS A 387 11.97 -0.94 16.79
N SER A 388 12.91 -1.52 16.04
CA SER A 388 13.71 -2.67 16.47
C SER A 388 14.42 -2.45 17.83
N ARG A 389 14.94 -1.24 18.05
CA ARG A 389 15.62 -0.87 19.30
C ARG A 389 14.75 -1.02 20.55
N LEU A 390 13.44 -0.96 20.42
CA LEU A 390 12.52 -1.21 21.53
C LEU A 390 12.66 -2.64 22.08
N PHE A 391 12.93 -3.60 21.20
CA PHE A 391 13.08 -5.03 21.54
C PHE A 391 14.49 -5.39 22.03
N GLU A 392 15.46 -4.51 21.80
CA GLU A 392 16.85 -4.69 22.24
C GLU A 392 17.03 -4.31 23.73
N GLN A 393 16.09 -3.57 24.32
CA GLN A 393 16.21 -3.05 25.69
C GLN A 393 15.98 -4.10 26.80
N GLY A 394 15.55 -5.30 26.41
CA GLY A 394 15.15 -6.37 27.34
C GLY A 394 13.72 -6.16 27.89
N GLY A 395 13.06 -7.28 28.18
CA GLY A 395 11.64 -7.30 28.55
C GLY A 395 10.72 -7.33 27.32
N VAL A 396 9.42 -7.44 27.56
CA VAL A 396 8.39 -7.44 26.53
C VAL A 396 7.89 -5.99 26.35
N PRO A 397 8.04 -5.38 25.16
CA PRO A 397 7.49 -4.07 24.91
C PRO A 397 5.98 -4.05 25.09
N ARG A 398 5.49 -3.00 25.75
CA ARG A 398 4.07 -2.86 26.08
C ARG A 398 3.57 -1.46 25.75
N VAL A 399 2.33 -1.40 25.31
CA VAL A 399 1.55 -0.15 25.22
C VAL A 399 0.37 -0.30 26.17
N ARG A 400 0.19 0.69 27.05
CA ARG A 400 -0.94 0.78 27.97
C ARG A 400 -1.72 2.06 27.68
N VAL A 401 -3.02 1.95 27.73
CA VAL A 401 -3.93 3.09 27.55
C VAL A 401 -4.78 3.27 28.79
N MET A 402 -4.82 4.48 29.29
CA MET A 402 -5.78 4.94 30.28
C MET A 402 -6.73 5.93 29.60
N VAL A 403 -8.00 5.87 29.93
CA VAL A 403 -9.03 6.78 29.41
C VAL A 403 -9.81 7.34 30.59
N ASN A 404 -9.92 8.67 30.66
CA ASN A 404 -10.61 9.41 31.75
C ASN A 404 -10.11 8.94 33.14
N GLY A 405 -8.79 8.75 33.27
CA GLY A 405 -8.15 8.33 34.52
C GLY A 405 -8.30 6.86 34.89
N LYS A 406 -9.00 6.04 34.08
CA LYS A 406 -9.18 4.60 34.29
C LYS A 406 -8.28 3.81 33.35
N ALA A 407 -7.69 2.71 33.85
CA ALA A 407 -6.94 1.77 33.01
C ALA A 407 -7.93 1.08 32.04
N GLN A 408 -7.70 1.26 30.74
CA GLN A 408 -8.60 0.77 29.70
C GLN A 408 -8.09 -0.52 29.06
N ALA A 409 -6.85 -0.52 28.59
CA ALA A 409 -6.27 -1.68 27.93
C ALA A 409 -4.73 -1.68 28.00
N GLN A 410 -4.15 -2.88 27.81
CA GLN A 410 -2.71 -3.08 27.68
C GLN A 410 -2.43 -4.16 26.65
N TRP A 411 -1.46 -3.89 25.77
CA TRP A 411 -1.02 -4.83 24.74
C TRP A 411 0.48 -5.08 24.85
N GLU A 412 0.89 -6.29 24.52
CA GLU A 412 2.29 -6.65 24.34
C GLU A 412 2.62 -6.57 22.86
N LEU A 413 3.68 -5.83 22.52
CA LEU A 413 4.20 -5.76 21.16
C LEU A 413 5.19 -6.93 21.00
N THR A 414 4.89 -7.85 20.12
CA THR A 414 5.69 -9.08 19.94
C THR A 414 6.72 -8.99 18.82
N ARG A 415 6.69 -7.88 18.05
CA ARG A 415 7.53 -7.70 16.87
C ARG A 415 7.71 -6.23 16.50
N THR A 416 8.72 -5.96 15.68
CA THR A 416 8.94 -4.67 15.03
C THR A 416 7.90 -4.42 13.94
N GLY A 417 7.71 -3.17 13.59
CA GLY A 417 6.84 -2.78 12.51
C GLY A 417 5.57 -2.09 12.97
N LEU A 418 4.64 -1.96 12.07
CA LEU A 418 3.38 -1.28 12.29
C LEU A 418 2.45 -2.10 13.18
N PHE A 419 1.75 -1.41 14.07
CA PHE A 419 0.71 -1.99 14.91
C PHE A 419 -0.57 -1.15 14.85
N ILE A 420 -1.71 -1.80 15.05
CA ILE A 420 -3.01 -1.18 15.29
C ILE A 420 -3.56 -1.79 16.57
N LEU A 421 -3.84 -0.93 17.54
CA LEU A 421 -4.40 -1.31 18.84
C LEU A 421 -5.84 -0.79 18.93
N GLU A 422 -6.75 -1.62 19.42
CA GLU A 422 -8.16 -1.28 19.54
C GLU A 422 -8.71 -1.64 20.91
N THR A 423 -9.55 -0.76 21.45
CA THR A 423 -10.31 -1.02 22.67
C THR A 423 -11.64 -0.31 22.62
N ASP A 424 -12.69 -0.96 23.10
CA ASP A 424 -14.03 -0.38 23.19
C ASP A 424 -14.11 0.55 24.39
N LEU A 425 -14.78 1.69 24.23
CA LEU A 425 -14.96 2.71 25.25
C LEU A 425 -16.45 2.88 25.59
N GLU A 426 -16.74 3.03 26.88
CA GLU A 426 -18.06 3.46 27.33
C GLU A 426 -18.38 4.85 26.79
N GLU A 427 -19.67 5.14 26.59
CA GLU A 427 -20.11 6.44 26.08
C GLU A 427 -19.66 7.58 27.01
N ALA A 428 -18.99 8.57 26.43
CA ALA A 428 -18.62 9.83 27.08
C ALA A 428 -18.59 10.95 26.03
N ALA A 429 -18.80 12.19 26.43
CA ALA A 429 -18.75 13.34 25.52
C ALA A 429 -17.29 13.63 25.06
N GLU A 430 -16.34 13.39 25.95
CA GLU A 430 -14.90 13.63 25.71
C GLU A 430 -14.08 12.52 26.35
N TYR A 431 -12.98 12.16 25.69
CA TYR A 431 -12.03 11.17 26.16
C TYR A 431 -10.65 11.79 26.34
N GLU A 432 -10.21 11.82 27.59
CA GLU A 432 -8.82 12.14 27.95
C GLU A 432 -8.02 10.84 27.92
N ILE A 433 -7.11 10.72 26.94
CA ILE A 433 -6.37 9.51 26.64
C ILE A 433 -4.92 9.68 27.08
N GLN A 434 -4.43 8.76 27.90
CA GLN A 434 -3.03 8.68 28.29
C GLN A 434 -2.46 7.38 27.74
N ILE A 435 -1.38 7.48 26.96
CA ILE A 435 -0.69 6.36 26.34
C ILE A 435 0.67 6.24 26.98
N ALA A 436 0.90 5.11 27.66
CA ALA A 436 2.20 4.77 28.24
C ALA A 436 2.83 3.63 27.44
N SER A 437 4.12 3.74 27.12
CA SER A 437 4.84 2.71 26.40
C SER A 437 6.25 2.50 26.95
N GLY A 438 6.71 1.26 26.92
CA GLY A 438 8.06 0.89 27.35
C GLY A 438 8.40 -0.56 26.99
N PRO A 439 9.71 -0.91 27.10
CA PRO A 439 10.82 -0.10 27.57
C PRO A 439 11.11 1.10 26.68
N THR A 440 11.92 2.04 27.18
CA THR A 440 12.39 3.20 26.39
C THR A 440 13.85 3.02 25.98
N TRP A 441 14.25 3.71 24.92
CA TRP A 441 15.64 3.70 24.42
C TRP A 441 16.11 5.11 24.05
N THR A 442 17.42 5.31 23.95
CA THR A 442 18.05 6.58 23.58
C THR A 442 19.00 6.40 22.41
N VAL A 443 19.31 7.49 21.74
CA VAL A 443 20.32 7.57 20.67
C VAL A 443 21.46 8.44 21.15
N PRO A 444 22.75 8.08 21.01
CA PRO A 444 23.87 8.85 21.51
C PRO A 444 23.95 10.30 21.01
N THR A 445 23.31 10.59 19.89
CA THR A 445 23.29 11.91 19.23
C THR A 445 21.98 12.67 19.44
N ASP A 446 21.06 12.15 20.28
CA ASP A 446 19.74 12.72 20.51
C ASP A 446 19.40 12.61 21.98
N ASP A 447 19.10 13.73 22.61
CA ASP A 447 18.78 13.80 24.05
C ASP A 447 17.38 13.26 24.40
N ARG A 448 16.59 12.90 23.39
CA ARG A 448 15.24 12.35 23.56
C ARG A 448 15.29 10.90 24.00
N THR A 449 14.27 10.52 24.75
CA THR A 449 13.98 9.13 25.10
C THR A 449 12.82 8.63 24.28
N PHE A 450 12.99 7.53 23.58
CA PHE A 450 12.00 7.00 22.63
C PHE A 450 11.36 5.71 23.14
N SER A 451 10.09 5.51 22.78
CA SER A 451 9.44 4.20 22.87
C SER A 451 8.82 3.78 21.53
N VAL A 452 7.59 4.13 21.28
CA VAL A 452 6.91 3.92 19.99
C VAL A 452 6.66 5.27 19.29
N ASN A 453 6.49 5.26 17.99
CA ASN A 453 5.88 6.38 17.32
C ASN A 453 4.43 6.08 16.94
N LEU A 454 3.61 7.11 16.93
CA LEU A 454 2.20 7.01 16.59
C LEU A 454 1.88 7.86 15.37
N SER A 455 1.07 7.32 14.48
CA SER A 455 0.69 7.97 13.22
C SER A 455 -0.79 8.38 13.19
N MET A 456 -1.65 7.76 14.01
CA MET A 456 -3.07 8.11 14.13
C MET A 456 -3.65 7.64 15.46
N ILE A 457 -4.57 8.45 16.01
CA ILE A 457 -5.45 8.07 17.12
C ILE A 457 -6.85 8.52 16.73
N ARG A 458 -7.84 7.64 16.79
CA ARG A 458 -9.20 7.98 16.38
C ARG A 458 -10.25 7.22 17.19
N LEU A 459 -11.46 7.79 17.19
CA LEU A 459 -12.67 7.14 17.67
C LEU A 459 -13.47 6.64 16.47
N ASP A 460 -13.85 5.38 16.48
CA ASP A 460 -14.79 4.79 15.55
C ASP A 460 -16.10 4.46 16.27
N PRO A 461 -17.28 4.75 15.72
CA PRO A 461 -18.54 4.36 16.34
C PRO A 461 -18.60 2.83 16.43
N MET A 462 -19.20 2.33 17.49
CA MET A 462 -19.56 0.92 17.59
C MET A 462 -20.96 0.75 16.97
N ASP A 463 -21.07 -0.17 15.98
CA ASP A 463 -22.33 -0.53 15.30
C ASP A 463 -23.32 -1.24 16.25
#